data_b17003ea7a33f6edeb8e35adb6ca6d39
#
_entry.id   b17003ea7a33f6edeb8e35adb6ca6d39
#
_cell.length_a   1.000
_cell.length_b   1.000
_cell.length_c   1.000
_cell.angle_alpha   90.00
_cell.angle_beta   90.00
_cell.angle_gamma   90.00
#
_symmetry.space_group_name_H-M   'P 1'
#
loop_
_entity.id
_entity.type
_entity.pdbx_description
1 polymer ?
#
loop_
_entity_poly.entity_id
_entity_poly.type
_entity_poly.pdbx_seq_one_letter_code
_entity_poly.pdbx_strand_id
1 'polypeptide(L)'
;MPGLDFSKLSWSIIRDPIYNHIDYNKTIEKPIMDSKPVQRMRWLRQLQLANMVYPGADHSRFQHSIGVMHLAGLFAGHLVVELDALGDLGDYSRDELIEIARISGLLHDIGHGPFSHAFEDAIYWSMDLPIKDHEEAGYYITKYSIIADILEKYGLLEPVLNILSSTKPSDPQLALIRNTVKEWIYPADVMDFLLRDSYYTGTREYGIVDYERLIKLSHVNPDDHTSLSLEEKAIGALMNYLRNRIAMFENVYIHPVSAVYSHTVALIMKRIEEYSQKYSSAIKSLYKGEVEPYLELTDYSAIHDGLILARENNDQWLYGLVDSVLSRKPLWKLLYEEKITVNARELSGLTGALLLKWSMSLREGIEKDLKERVEDTILSSYKDDFWVSLSTLKPTPPVPSGFIQLCRAVNGSIRNTRKLTIPELLEKEGIMFKIMLRIYVPREIAKYADKKQVAEELAKEVIIEHITPKGLFSGITM
;
A
#
# COMPACT_ATOMS: atom_id res chain seq x y z
N MET A 1 30.50 -17.08 -11.58
CA MET A 1 31.26 -15.80 -11.67
C MET A 1 31.99 -15.62 -10.36
N PRO A 2 33.15 -14.95 -10.27
CA PRO A 2 33.72 -14.64 -8.96
C PRO A 2 32.70 -13.77 -8.23
N GLY A 3 32.26 -14.20 -7.04
CA GLY A 3 31.30 -13.50 -6.23
C GLY A 3 31.76 -12.07 -5.94
N LEU A 4 30.82 -11.16 -5.79
CA LEU A 4 31.10 -9.76 -5.45
C LEU A 4 31.87 -9.73 -4.11
N ASP A 5 33.05 -9.10 -4.11
CA ASP A 5 33.82 -8.88 -2.86
C ASP A 5 33.27 -7.66 -2.14
N PHE A 6 32.29 -7.89 -1.25
CA PHE A 6 31.62 -6.85 -0.49
C PHE A 6 32.58 -6.04 0.41
N SER A 7 33.77 -6.60 0.73
CA SER A 7 34.79 -5.87 1.51
C SER A 7 35.40 -4.67 0.76
N LYS A 8 35.24 -4.66 -0.58
CA LYS A 8 35.73 -3.58 -1.47
C LYS A 8 34.67 -2.54 -1.83
N LEU A 9 33.47 -2.64 -1.30
CA LEU A 9 32.43 -1.66 -1.56
C LEU A 9 32.74 -0.30 -0.92
N SER A 10 32.56 0.76 -1.69
CA SER A 10 32.66 2.13 -1.19
C SER A 10 31.30 2.61 -0.69
N TRP A 11 31.21 3.00 0.56
CA TRP A 11 29.97 3.46 1.21
C TRP A 11 29.87 4.97 1.26
N SER A 12 28.65 5.47 1.35
CA SER A 12 28.28 6.86 1.59
C SER A 12 26.98 6.93 2.38
N ILE A 13 26.55 8.14 2.75
CA ILE A 13 25.40 8.37 3.60
C ILE A 13 24.41 9.33 2.96
N ILE A 14 23.12 9.09 3.20
CA ILE A 14 22.01 10.00 2.90
C ILE A 14 21.45 10.51 4.22
N ARG A 15 21.17 11.81 4.31
CA ARG A 15 20.45 12.39 5.45
C ARG A 15 18.95 12.09 5.29
N ASP A 16 18.36 11.48 6.32
CA ASP A 16 16.94 11.13 6.34
C ASP A 16 16.28 11.66 7.63
N PRO A 17 15.06 12.23 7.59
CA PRO A 17 14.41 12.80 8.75
C PRO A 17 13.94 11.77 9.78
N ILE A 18 13.81 10.48 9.38
CA ILE A 18 13.35 9.39 10.25
C ILE A 18 14.55 8.66 10.88
N TYR A 19 15.52 8.26 10.07
CA TYR A 19 16.66 7.42 10.49
C TYR A 19 17.94 8.20 10.72
N ASN A 20 17.92 9.53 10.58
CA ASN A 20 19.10 10.40 10.66
C ASN A 20 20.06 10.22 9.49
N HIS A 21 20.60 9.01 9.34
CA HIS A 21 21.51 8.64 8.27
C HIS A 21 21.16 7.25 7.76
N ILE A 22 21.20 7.12 6.45
CA ILE A 22 21.03 5.85 5.74
C ILE A 22 22.31 5.62 4.94
N ASP A 23 23.00 4.54 5.25
CA ASP A 23 24.15 4.11 4.49
C ASP A 23 23.73 3.51 3.15
N TYR A 24 24.51 3.78 2.11
CA TYR A 24 24.34 3.14 0.81
C TYR A 24 25.69 2.85 0.16
N ASN A 25 25.77 1.78 -0.62
CA ASN A 25 26.97 1.49 -1.38
C ASN A 25 26.97 2.22 -2.74
N LYS A 26 28.15 2.73 -3.11
CA LYS A 26 28.33 3.49 -4.36
C LYS A 26 28.45 2.61 -5.60
N THR A 27 28.62 1.31 -5.41
CA THR A 27 28.94 0.38 -6.50
C THR A 27 27.68 -0.17 -7.15
N ILE A 28 26.67 -0.55 -6.34
CA ILE A 28 25.43 -1.18 -6.80
C ILE A 28 24.25 -0.26 -6.53
N GLU A 29 24.01 0.11 -5.26
CA GLU A 29 22.82 0.86 -4.87
C GLU A 29 22.78 2.26 -5.49
N LYS A 30 23.92 2.98 -5.52
CA LYS A 30 23.95 4.33 -6.09
C LYS A 30 23.56 4.37 -7.57
N PRO A 31 24.12 3.54 -8.48
CA PRO A 31 23.68 3.51 -9.88
C PRO A 31 22.18 3.17 -10.04
N ILE A 32 21.63 2.30 -9.19
CA ILE A 32 20.20 1.98 -9.19
C ILE A 32 19.40 3.20 -8.73
N MET A 33 19.77 3.83 -7.60
CA MET A 33 19.11 5.04 -7.10
C MET A 33 19.12 6.18 -8.12
N ASP A 34 20.24 6.38 -8.83
CA ASP A 34 20.40 7.44 -9.83
C ASP A 34 19.70 7.12 -11.17
N SER A 35 19.19 5.90 -11.34
CA SER A 35 18.51 5.50 -12.58
C SER A 35 17.16 6.22 -12.75
N LYS A 36 16.76 6.46 -14.01
CA LYS A 36 15.48 7.13 -14.34
C LYS A 36 14.26 6.46 -13.70
N PRO A 37 14.12 5.11 -13.68
CA PRO A 37 12.99 4.47 -13.01
C PRO A 37 12.88 4.81 -11.53
N VAL A 38 13.99 4.78 -10.78
CA VAL A 38 14.01 5.12 -9.35
C VAL A 38 13.82 6.62 -9.13
N GLN A 39 14.45 7.48 -9.94
CA GLN A 39 14.29 8.93 -9.84
C GLN A 39 12.86 9.39 -10.18
N ARG A 40 12.12 8.65 -11.02
CA ARG A 40 10.69 8.87 -11.28
C ARG A 40 9.86 8.88 -9.98
N MET A 41 10.20 8.05 -9.01
CA MET A 41 9.48 7.97 -7.73
C MET A 41 9.48 9.28 -6.93
N ARG A 42 10.37 10.25 -7.24
CA ARG A 42 10.31 11.61 -6.68
C ARG A 42 9.07 12.40 -7.09
N TRP A 43 8.47 12.02 -8.22
CA TRP A 43 7.32 12.67 -8.84
C TRP A 43 6.00 11.94 -8.56
N LEU A 44 6.04 10.94 -7.66
CA LEU A 44 4.91 10.20 -7.14
C LEU A 44 4.83 10.44 -5.62
N ARG A 45 3.76 11.06 -5.16
CA ARG A 45 3.53 11.25 -3.72
C ARG A 45 3.20 9.94 -3.05
N GLN A 46 3.74 9.73 -1.85
CA GLN A 46 3.44 8.55 -1.03
C GLN A 46 1.96 8.47 -0.66
N LEU A 47 1.39 9.60 -0.25
CA LEU A 47 0.02 9.68 0.26
C LEU A 47 -0.95 10.36 -0.73
N GLN A 48 -0.70 10.25 -2.03
CA GLN A 48 -1.57 10.82 -3.08
C GLN A 48 -1.84 12.33 -2.84
N LEU A 49 -3.10 12.68 -2.57
CA LEU A 49 -3.54 14.04 -2.27
C LEU A 49 -3.88 14.25 -0.78
N ALA A 50 -3.32 13.47 0.14
CA ALA A 50 -3.47 13.71 1.57
C ALA A 50 -2.92 15.09 2.01
N ASN A 51 -1.98 15.67 1.24
CA ASN A 51 -1.50 17.03 1.43
C ASN A 51 -2.60 18.11 1.32
N MET A 52 -3.74 17.78 0.71
CA MET A 52 -4.93 18.66 0.74
C MET A 52 -5.54 18.79 2.14
N VAL A 53 -5.21 17.88 3.06
CA VAL A 53 -5.66 17.87 4.46
C VAL A 53 -4.49 18.14 5.40
N TYR A 54 -3.37 17.44 5.16
CA TYR A 54 -2.14 17.49 5.94
C TYR A 54 -1.05 18.17 5.10
N PRO A 55 -0.87 19.50 5.21
CA PRO A 55 -0.02 20.25 4.28
C PRO A 55 1.44 19.76 4.19
N GLY A 56 1.93 19.09 5.22
CA GLY A 56 3.27 18.47 5.21
C GLY A 56 3.37 17.13 4.49
N ALA A 57 2.26 16.52 4.07
CA ALA A 57 2.21 15.20 3.43
C ALA A 57 2.62 15.24 1.95
N ASP A 58 3.75 15.89 1.64
CA ASP A 58 4.30 16.04 0.28
C ASP A 58 5.48 15.11 -0.01
N HIS A 59 5.82 14.22 0.93
CA HIS A 59 6.90 13.27 0.72
C HIS A 59 6.57 12.26 -0.41
N SER A 60 7.62 11.86 -1.09
CA SER A 60 7.53 11.03 -2.28
C SER A 60 7.80 9.56 -1.97
N ARG A 61 7.40 8.68 -2.90
CA ARG A 61 7.76 7.25 -2.87
C ARG A 61 9.27 7.02 -2.89
N PHE A 62 10.05 7.91 -3.48
CA PHE A 62 11.51 7.83 -3.43
C PHE A 62 12.05 7.87 -2.00
N GLN A 63 11.54 8.78 -1.16
CA GLN A 63 11.97 8.86 0.25
C GLN A 63 11.57 7.63 1.05
N HIS A 64 10.37 7.11 0.81
CA HIS A 64 9.89 5.86 1.39
C HIS A 64 10.75 4.67 0.97
N SER A 65 10.99 4.49 -0.33
CA SER A 65 11.80 3.38 -0.85
C SER A 65 13.23 3.34 -0.30
N ILE A 66 13.85 4.52 -0.08
CA ILE A 66 15.16 4.59 0.59
C ILE A 66 15.05 4.14 2.05
N GLY A 67 13.98 4.51 2.75
CA GLY A 67 13.73 4.07 4.12
C GLY A 67 13.49 2.56 4.20
N VAL A 68 12.73 2.00 3.26
CA VAL A 68 12.50 0.55 3.17
C VAL A 68 13.79 -0.20 2.86
N MET A 69 14.62 0.31 1.94
CA MET A 69 15.97 -0.21 1.69
C MET A 69 16.77 -0.31 2.99
N HIS A 70 16.76 0.73 3.81
CA HIS A 70 17.46 0.77 5.09
C HIS A 70 16.93 -0.27 6.07
N LEU A 71 15.62 -0.29 6.34
CA LEU A 71 15.01 -1.22 7.28
C LEU A 71 15.11 -2.67 6.84
N ALA A 72 14.94 -2.95 5.54
CA ALA A 72 15.10 -4.30 4.99
C ALA A 72 16.55 -4.79 5.17
N GLY A 73 17.53 -3.90 4.98
CA GLY A 73 18.93 -4.22 5.24
C GLY A 73 19.22 -4.50 6.72
N LEU A 74 18.64 -3.74 7.64
CA LEU A 74 18.77 -3.98 9.08
C LEU A 74 18.11 -5.30 9.49
N PHE A 75 16.94 -5.59 8.95
CA PHE A 75 16.20 -6.80 9.26
C PHE A 75 16.91 -8.04 8.71
N ALA A 76 17.27 -8.04 7.43
CA ALA A 76 18.05 -9.12 6.82
C ALA A 76 19.38 -9.30 7.53
N GLY A 77 20.13 -8.22 7.82
CA GLY A 77 21.40 -8.24 8.53
C GLY A 77 21.32 -8.93 9.90
N HIS A 78 20.18 -8.77 10.60
CA HIS A 78 19.93 -9.49 11.85
C HIS A 78 19.74 -11.00 11.63
N LEU A 79 18.92 -11.40 10.64
CA LEU A 79 18.55 -12.79 10.42
C LEU A 79 19.66 -13.63 9.77
N VAL A 80 20.46 -13.04 8.87
CA VAL A 80 21.52 -13.81 8.17
C VAL A 80 22.63 -14.28 9.10
N VAL A 81 22.83 -13.61 10.24
CA VAL A 81 23.76 -14.08 11.29
C VAL A 81 23.29 -15.41 11.89
N GLU A 82 21.98 -15.56 12.09
CA GLU A 82 21.38 -16.81 12.57
C GLU A 82 21.41 -17.90 11.50
N LEU A 83 21.05 -17.56 10.25
CA LEU A 83 21.13 -18.50 9.11
C LEU A 83 22.54 -19.06 8.93
N ASP A 84 23.55 -18.21 9.02
CA ASP A 84 24.94 -18.66 8.89
C ASP A 84 25.37 -19.56 10.07
N ALA A 85 24.96 -19.21 11.29
CA ALA A 85 25.21 -20.04 12.47
C ALA A 85 24.52 -21.42 12.38
N LEU A 86 23.40 -21.51 11.65
CA LEU A 86 22.68 -22.76 11.36
C LEU A 86 23.28 -23.51 10.17
N GLY A 87 24.20 -22.90 9.40
CA GLY A 87 24.73 -23.46 8.14
C GLY A 87 23.69 -23.46 7.01
N ASP A 88 22.73 -22.55 7.02
CA ASP A 88 21.57 -22.53 6.13
C ASP A 88 21.47 -21.22 5.32
N LEU A 89 22.60 -20.74 4.79
CA LEU A 89 22.64 -19.62 3.86
C LEU A 89 22.25 -20.01 2.41
N GLY A 90 22.11 -21.32 2.13
CA GLY A 90 21.93 -21.80 0.77
C GLY A 90 23.14 -21.50 -0.11
N ASP A 91 22.88 -21.03 -1.33
CA ASP A 91 23.92 -20.66 -2.30
C ASP A 91 24.41 -19.20 -2.13
N TYR A 92 23.99 -18.50 -1.06
CA TYR A 92 24.27 -17.08 -0.82
C TYR A 92 25.30 -16.88 0.29
N SER A 93 26.02 -15.78 0.21
CA SER A 93 26.74 -15.20 1.35
C SER A 93 25.80 -14.32 2.20
N ARG A 94 26.21 -14.00 3.44
CA ARG A 94 25.49 -13.04 4.29
C ARG A 94 25.27 -11.70 3.57
N ASP A 95 26.34 -11.18 2.97
CA ASP A 95 26.33 -9.87 2.33
C ASP A 95 25.44 -9.84 1.10
N GLU A 96 25.37 -10.93 0.32
CA GLU A 96 24.46 -11.05 -0.81
C GLU A 96 23.00 -11.02 -0.36
N LEU A 97 22.62 -11.77 0.67
CA LEU A 97 21.25 -11.74 1.19
C LEU A 97 20.86 -10.35 1.74
N ILE A 98 21.78 -9.66 2.40
CA ILE A 98 21.55 -8.28 2.86
C ILE A 98 21.35 -7.33 1.67
N GLU A 99 22.20 -7.42 0.66
CA GLU A 99 22.10 -6.57 -0.53
C GLU A 99 20.83 -6.84 -1.33
N ILE A 100 20.44 -8.12 -1.48
CA ILE A 100 19.17 -8.52 -2.10
C ILE A 100 17.98 -7.90 -1.36
N ALA A 101 17.98 -7.96 -0.01
CA ALA A 101 16.93 -7.35 0.79
C ALA A 101 16.86 -5.83 0.59
N ARG A 102 18.02 -5.15 0.62
CA ARG A 102 18.14 -3.70 0.46
C ARG A 102 17.64 -3.25 -0.91
N ILE A 103 18.10 -3.90 -1.98
CA ILE A 103 17.69 -3.57 -3.35
C ILE A 103 16.20 -3.87 -3.54
N SER A 104 15.72 -5.00 -3.04
CA SER A 104 14.28 -5.33 -3.12
C SER A 104 13.43 -4.30 -2.36
N GLY A 105 13.90 -3.83 -1.20
CA GLY A 105 13.27 -2.73 -0.46
C GLY A 105 13.28 -1.41 -1.23
N LEU A 106 14.37 -1.09 -1.95
CA LEU A 106 14.45 0.11 -2.79
C LEU A 106 13.47 0.06 -3.97
N LEU A 107 13.22 -1.12 -4.53
CA LEU A 107 12.48 -1.31 -5.77
C LEU A 107 11.02 -1.76 -5.58
N HIS A 108 10.59 -2.10 -4.37
CA HIS A 108 9.27 -2.70 -4.13
C HIS A 108 8.09 -1.87 -4.67
N ASP A 109 8.20 -0.55 -4.65
CA ASP A 109 7.16 0.41 -5.04
C ASP A 109 7.40 1.07 -6.42
N ILE A 110 8.43 0.65 -7.18
CA ILE A 110 8.84 1.30 -8.43
C ILE A 110 7.76 1.28 -9.51
N GLY A 111 6.82 0.34 -9.42
CA GLY A 111 5.74 0.14 -10.38
C GLY A 111 4.49 0.98 -10.13
N HIS A 112 4.41 1.76 -9.07
CA HIS A 112 3.24 2.61 -8.85
C HIS A 112 3.03 3.63 -9.98
N GLY A 113 1.75 3.78 -10.39
CA GLY A 113 1.30 4.82 -11.32
C GLY A 113 0.96 6.14 -10.62
N PRO A 114 0.50 7.15 -11.38
CA PRO A 114 0.08 8.44 -10.83
C PRO A 114 -0.96 8.30 -9.74
N PHE A 115 -0.77 8.98 -8.62
CA PHE A 115 -1.67 8.91 -7.46
C PHE A 115 -1.91 7.48 -6.95
N SER A 116 -0.96 6.56 -7.21
CA SER A 116 -0.89 5.23 -6.58
C SER A 116 -2.18 4.42 -6.65
N HIS A 117 -2.85 4.16 -5.52
CA HIS A 117 -4.08 3.34 -5.50
C HIS A 117 -5.25 3.96 -6.30
N ALA A 118 -5.29 5.28 -6.49
CA ALA A 118 -6.27 5.88 -7.38
C ALA A 118 -6.05 5.48 -8.85
N PHE A 119 -4.80 5.23 -9.25
CA PHE A 119 -4.46 4.69 -10.56
C PHE A 119 -4.90 3.23 -10.71
N GLU A 120 -4.74 2.43 -9.65
CA GLU A 120 -5.20 1.04 -9.64
C GLU A 120 -6.72 0.96 -9.83
N ASP A 121 -7.48 1.74 -9.06
CA ASP A 121 -8.94 1.84 -9.17
C ASP A 121 -9.38 2.33 -10.57
N ALA A 122 -8.67 3.31 -11.12
CA ALA A 122 -9.06 3.95 -12.37
C ALA A 122 -8.69 3.13 -13.60
N ILE A 123 -7.57 2.40 -13.58
CA ILE A 123 -6.95 1.81 -14.76
C ILE A 123 -6.80 0.30 -14.63
N TYR A 124 -6.02 -0.22 -13.66
CA TYR A 124 -5.74 -1.65 -13.58
C TYR A 124 -6.99 -2.50 -13.31
N TRP A 125 -7.87 -2.04 -12.41
CA TRP A 125 -9.06 -2.82 -12.03
C TRP A 125 -10.30 -2.53 -12.90
N SER A 126 -10.25 -1.47 -13.69
CA SER A 126 -11.35 -1.09 -14.59
C SER A 126 -11.21 -1.64 -16.01
N MET A 127 -10.02 -2.17 -16.36
CA MET A 127 -9.70 -2.60 -17.72
C MET A 127 -9.04 -3.98 -17.72
N ASP A 128 -9.24 -4.74 -18.81
CA ASP A 128 -8.49 -5.99 -19.00
C ASP A 128 -7.12 -5.70 -19.62
N LEU A 129 -6.12 -5.56 -18.75
CA LEU A 129 -4.74 -5.23 -19.10
C LEU A 129 -3.81 -6.43 -18.83
N PRO A 130 -2.67 -6.53 -19.54
CA PRO A 130 -1.72 -7.62 -19.35
C PRO A 130 -0.97 -7.55 -18.00
N ILE A 131 -0.87 -6.37 -17.39
CA ILE A 131 -0.33 -6.11 -16.05
C ILE A 131 -1.51 -5.71 -15.17
N LYS A 132 -1.62 -6.31 -13.98
CA LYS A 132 -2.82 -6.20 -13.13
C LYS A 132 -2.68 -5.23 -11.96
N ASP A 133 -1.45 -4.93 -11.54
CA ASP A 133 -1.17 -4.05 -10.41
C ASP A 133 0.24 -3.44 -10.48
N HIS A 134 0.56 -2.63 -9.48
CA HIS A 134 1.87 -1.99 -9.38
C HIS A 134 3.01 -2.98 -9.07
N GLU A 135 2.75 -4.10 -8.40
CA GLU A 135 3.80 -5.10 -8.12
C GLU A 135 4.27 -5.75 -9.42
N GLU A 136 3.32 -6.17 -10.28
CA GLU A 136 3.66 -6.68 -11.61
C GLU A 136 4.36 -5.61 -12.46
N ALA A 137 3.88 -4.36 -12.44
CA ALA A 137 4.55 -3.28 -13.15
C ALA A 137 5.99 -3.06 -12.65
N GLY A 138 6.22 -3.13 -11.34
CA GLY A 138 7.54 -3.04 -10.71
C GLY A 138 8.48 -4.16 -11.15
N TYR A 139 7.96 -5.38 -11.24
CA TYR A 139 8.69 -6.53 -11.79
C TYR A 139 9.15 -6.27 -13.23
N TYR A 140 8.25 -5.81 -14.12
CA TYR A 140 8.58 -5.53 -15.52
C TYR A 140 9.54 -4.36 -15.67
N ILE A 141 9.39 -3.27 -14.89
CA ILE A 141 10.33 -2.14 -14.89
C ILE A 141 11.72 -2.61 -14.47
N THR A 142 11.82 -3.39 -13.40
CA THR A 142 13.11 -3.92 -12.92
C THR A 142 13.76 -4.80 -13.97
N LYS A 143 12.97 -5.66 -14.63
CA LYS A 143 13.45 -6.64 -15.62
C LYS A 143 13.93 -6.03 -16.93
N TYR A 144 13.32 -4.92 -17.38
CA TYR A 144 13.54 -4.39 -18.73
C TYR A 144 14.18 -3.00 -18.76
N SER A 145 14.56 -2.44 -17.60
CA SER A 145 15.27 -1.16 -17.56
C SER A 145 16.77 -1.35 -17.31
N ILE A 146 17.50 -0.24 -17.28
CA ILE A 146 18.93 -0.21 -16.90
C ILE A 146 19.23 -0.88 -15.55
N ILE A 147 18.20 -1.04 -14.71
CA ILE A 147 18.34 -1.73 -13.42
C ILE A 147 18.73 -3.20 -13.63
N ALA A 148 18.15 -3.86 -14.65
CA ALA A 148 18.50 -5.23 -14.97
C ALA A 148 19.99 -5.38 -15.31
N ASP A 149 20.53 -4.52 -16.18
CA ASP A 149 21.94 -4.54 -16.56
C ASP A 149 22.87 -4.36 -15.35
N ILE A 150 22.49 -3.48 -14.42
CA ILE A 150 23.25 -3.25 -13.19
C ILE A 150 23.22 -4.50 -12.31
N LEU A 151 22.05 -5.10 -12.11
CA LEU A 151 21.89 -6.28 -11.24
C LEU A 151 22.51 -7.54 -11.84
N GLU A 152 22.38 -7.76 -13.16
CA GLU A 152 22.99 -8.91 -13.85
C GLU A 152 24.51 -8.96 -13.70
N LYS A 153 25.16 -7.78 -13.78
CA LYS A 153 26.60 -7.66 -13.60
C LYS A 153 27.10 -8.26 -12.28
N TYR A 154 26.25 -8.28 -11.24
CA TYR A 154 26.57 -8.78 -9.92
C TYR A 154 25.85 -10.09 -9.55
N GLY A 155 25.07 -10.67 -10.48
CA GLY A 155 24.30 -11.89 -10.25
C GLY A 155 23.08 -11.72 -9.35
N LEU A 156 22.61 -10.47 -9.17
CA LEU A 156 21.52 -10.10 -8.24
C LEU A 156 20.15 -10.00 -8.93
N LEU A 157 20.07 -10.04 -10.29
CA LEU A 157 18.81 -9.81 -10.99
C LEU A 157 17.74 -10.84 -10.63
N GLU A 158 18.04 -12.12 -10.83
CA GLU A 158 17.06 -13.18 -10.57
C GLU A 158 16.61 -13.26 -9.09
N PRO A 159 17.52 -13.19 -8.09
CA PRO A 159 17.10 -13.12 -6.69
C PRO A 159 16.17 -11.94 -6.40
N VAL A 160 16.47 -10.73 -6.89
CA VAL A 160 15.64 -9.53 -6.67
C VAL A 160 14.28 -9.68 -7.38
N LEU A 161 14.25 -10.16 -8.63
CA LEU A 161 13.00 -10.41 -9.36
C LEU A 161 12.13 -11.46 -8.66
N ASN A 162 12.72 -12.48 -8.05
CA ASN A 162 11.99 -13.48 -7.25
C ASN A 162 11.29 -12.84 -6.04
N ILE A 163 11.93 -11.87 -5.38
CA ILE A 163 11.31 -11.15 -4.25
C ILE A 163 10.22 -10.20 -4.73
N LEU A 164 10.42 -9.51 -5.86
CA LEU A 164 9.45 -8.55 -6.41
C LEU A 164 8.25 -9.23 -7.07
N SER A 165 8.40 -10.46 -7.54
CA SER A 165 7.34 -11.22 -8.21
C SER A 165 6.06 -11.31 -7.36
N SER A 166 4.89 -11.45 -8.00
CA SER A 166 3.62 -11.74 -7.33
C SER A 166 3.58 -13.15 -6.71
N THR A 167 4.41 -14.08 -7.21
CA THR A 167 4.51 -15.43 -6.68
C THR A 167 5.59 -15.53 -5.59
N LYS A 168 5.30 -16.31 -4.54
CA LYS A 168 6.27 -16.54 -3.46
C LYS A 168 7.50 -17.29 -4.01
N PRO A 169 8.74 -16.87 -3.66
CA PRO A 169 9.95 -17.58 -4.03
C PRO A 169 9.92 -19.04 -3.57
N SER A 170 10.37 -19.95 -4.42
CA SER A 170 10.59 -21.37 -4.05
C SER A 170 11.86 -21.56 -3.22
N ASP A 171 12.81 -20.65 -3.37
CA ASP A 171 14.05 -20.58 -2.58
C ASP A 171 13.74 -20.18 -1.13
N PRO A 172 14.13 -20.97 -0.12
CA PRO A 172 13.80 -20.71 1.28
C PRO A 172 14.39 -19.40 1.80
N GLN A 173 15.62 -19.08 1.44
CA GLN A 173 16.32 -17.88 1.90
C GLN A 173 15.67 -16.62 1.29
N LEU A 174 15.35 -16.66 -0.01
CA LEU A 174 14.63 -15.56 -0.65
C LEU A 174 13.20 -15.41 -0.10
N ALA A 175 12.53 -16.52 0.25
CA ALA A 175 11.22 -16.46 0.90
C ALA A 175 11.29 -15.80 2.29
N LEU A 176 12.35 -16.10 3.06
CA LEU A 176 12.61 -15.45 4.34
C LEU A 176 12.91 -13.96 4.18
N ILE A 177 13.77 -13.59 3.21
CA ILE A 177 14.09 -12.18 2.91
C ILE A 177 12.83 -11.43 2.45
N ARG A 178 12.00 -12.03 1.59
CA ARG A 178 10.72 -11.41 1.17
C ARG A 178 9.81 -11.07 2.36
N ASN A 179 9.76 -11.92 3.40
CA ASN A 179 9.03 -11.64 4.61
C ASN A 179 9.53 -10.35 5.30
N THR A 180 10.84 -10.10 5.29
CA THR A 180 11.39 -8.87 5.89
C THR A 180 11.04 -7.61 5.11
N VAL A 181 10.88 -7.72 3.79
CA VAL A 181 10.58 -6.57 2.91
C VAL A 181 9.09 -6.24 2.92
N LYS A 182 8.21 -7.21 2.61
CA LYS A 182 6.79 -6.93 2.32
C LYS A 182 5.73 -7.91 2.86
N GLU A 183 6.07 -9.12 3.29
CA GLU A 183 5.05 -10.16 3.57
C GLU A 183 4.89 -10.55 5.04
N TRP A 184 5.64 -9.99 5.97
CA TRP A 184 5.49 -10.26 7.39
C TRP A 184 4.46 -9.33 8.05
N ILE A 185 4.12 -9.59 9.31
CA ILE A 185 3.17 -8.76 10.06
C ILE A 185 3.68 -7.32 10.29
N TYR A 186 5.00 -7.14 10.37
CA TYR A 186 5.71 -5.86 10.49
C TYR A 186 6.90 -5.80 9.52
N PRO A 187 6.65 -5.84 8.20
CA PRO A 187 7.72 -5.78 7.23
C PRO A 187 8.34 -4.39 7.17
N ALA A 188 9.52 -4.27 6.58
CA ALA A 188 10.24 -3.01 6.43
C ALA A 188 9.39 -1.92 5.76
N ASP A 189 8.63 -2.27 4.71
CA ASP A 189 7.67 -1.40 4.04
C ASP A 189 6.70 -0.74 5.04
N VAL A 190 5.97 -1.55 5.82
CA VAL A 190 4.95 -1.03 6.74
C VAL A 190 5.57 -0.27 7.91
N MET A 191 6.72 -0.70 8.41
CA MET A 191 7.42 0.03 9.47
C MET A 191 7.88 1.41 8.99
N ASP A 192 8.44 1.52 7.79
CA ASP A 192 8.87 2.82 7.25
C ASP A 192 7.69 3.74 7.00
N PHE A 193 6.63 3.27 6.30
CA PHE A 193 5.54 4.18 5.98
C PHE A 193 4.81 4.68 7.24
N LEU A 194 4.64 3.87 8.28
CA LEU A 194 4.04 4.35 9.53
C LEU A 194 4.87 5.46 10.18
N LEU A 195 6.18 5.27 10.27
CA LEU A 195 7.09 6.28 10.82
C LEU A 195 7.12 7.54 9.96
N ARG A 196 7.29 7.38 8.66
CA ARG A 196 7.47 8.47 7.70
C ARG A 196 6.20 9.26 7.47
N ASP A 197 5.08 8.59 7.23
CA ASP A 197 3.80 9.23 6.98
C ASP A 197 3.34 10.03 8.21
N SER A 198 3.47 9.46 9.42
CA SER A 198 3.13 10.16 10.65
C SER A 198 3.98 11.41 10.88
N TYR A 199 5.27 11.34 10.53
CA TYR A 199 6.17 12.49 10.59
C TYR A 199 5.71 13.61 9.65
N TYR A 200 5.47 13.28 8.38
CA TYR A 200 5.12 14.27 7.35
C TYR A 200 3.69 14.78 7.46
N THR A 201 2.74 13.98 7.95
CA THR A 201 1.39 14.45 8.25
C THR A 201 1.28 15.26 9.53
N GLY A 202 2.30 15.21 10.38
CA GLY A 202 2.30 15.87 11.70
C GLY A 202 1.52 15.08 12.77
N THR A 203 1.17 13.82 12.50
CA THR A 203 0.42 12.92 13.41
C THR A 203 1.37 11.93 14.11
N ARG A 204 2.49 12.44 14.66
CA ARG A 204 3.57 11.62 15.22
C ARG A 204 3.12 10.64 16.29
N GLU A 205 2.05 10.95 17.02
CA GLU A 205 1.44 10.10 18.03
C GLU A 205 0.92 8.76 17.49
N TYR A 206 0.63 8.68 16.19
CA TYR A 206 0.16 7.46 15.53
C TYR A 206 1.26 6.65 14.83
N GLY A 207 2.48 7.17 14.76
CA GLY A 207 3.58 6.56 14.02
C GLY A 207 4.72 6.04 14.88
N ILE A 208 4.52 5.86 16.18
CA ILE A 208 5.57 5.37 17.08
C ILE A 208 5.73 3.86 16.91
N VAL A 209 6.76 3.44 16.17
CA VAL A 209 7.12 2.04 15.96
C VAL A 209 8.50 1.76 16.57
N ASP A 210 8.55 0.86 17.53
CA ASP A 210 9.83 0.35 18.09
C ASP A 210 10.38 -0.74 17.15
N TYR A 211 10.79 -0.31 15.94
CA TYR A 211 11.28 -1.20 14.90
C TYR A 211 12.56 -1.93 15.32
N GLU A 212 13.44 -1.28 16.07
CA GLU A 212 14.67 -1.92 16.52
C GLU A 212 14.37 -3.12 17.43
N ARG A 213 13.41 -2.97 18.34
CA ARG A 213 12.99 -4.06 19.21
C ARG A 213 12.31 -5.20 18.45
N LEU A 214 11.44 -4.86 17.49
CA LEU A 214 10.78 -5.85 16.64
C LEU A 214 11.81 -6.64 15.82
N ILE A 215 12.76 -5.96 15.19
CA ILE A 215 13.82 -6.61 14.41
C ILE A 215 14.71 -7.48 15.30
N LYS A 216 15.26 -6.92 16.39
CA LYS A 216 16.21 -7.62 17.27
C LYS A 216 15.63 -8.83 18.02
N LEU A 217 14.30 -8.90 18.16
CA LEU A 217 13.61 -9.99 18.83
C LEU A 217 12.83 -10.91 17.85
N SER A 218 13.07 -10.72 16.54
CA SER A 218 12.65 -11.65 15.49
C SER A 218 13.79 -12.62 15.22
N HIS A 219 13.47 -13.87 15.02
CA HIS A 219 14.42 -14.94 14.78
C HIS A 219 13.99 -15.80 13.59
N VAL A 220 14.94 -16.45 12.95
CA VAL A 220 14.63 -17.53 12.01
C VAL A 220 13.86 -18.62 12.77
N ASN A 221 12.72 -19.04 12.21
CA ASN A 221 11.92 -20.10 12.85
C ASN A 221 12.72 -21.42 12.86
N PRO A 222 13.07 -21.98 14.04
CA PRO A 222 13.90 -23.16 14.14
C PRO A 222 13.25 -24.44 13.58
N ASP A 223 11.93 -24.43 13.31
CA ASP A 223 11.22 -25.60 12.80
C ASP A 223 11.27 -25.70 11.27
N ASP A 224 11.38 -24.58 10.55
CA ASP A 224 11.28 -24.55 9.08
C ASP A 224 12.34 -23.71 8.37
N HIS A 225 13.05 -22.84 9.08
CA HIS A 225 14.05 -21.88 8.58
C HIS A 225 13.57 -20.94 7.44
N THR A 226 12.29 -20.97 7.11
CA THR A 226 11.68 -20.20 5.99
C THR A 226 10.72 -19.11 6.47
N SER A 227 10.37 -19.14 7.74
CA SER A 227 9.49 -18.18 8.40
C SER A 227 10.17 -17.56 9.63
N LEU A 228 9.47 -16.61 10.25
CA LEU A 228 9.98 -15.89 11.41
C LEU A 228 9.29 -16.33 12.70
N SER A 229 10.05 -16.33 13.80
CA SER A 229 9.55 -16.44 15.16
C SER A 229 9.80 -15.14 15.91
N LEU A 230 8.85 -14.71 16.75
CA LEU A 230 8.96 -13.50 17.56
C LEU A 230 9.13 -13.89 19.05
N GLU A 231 10.11 -13.30 19.73
CA GLU A 231 10.23 -13.50 21.16
C GLU A 231 9.01 -12.97 21.93
N GLU A 232 8.51 -13.74 22.90
CA GLU A 232 7.34 -13.37 23.71
C GLU A 232 7.48 -11.98 24.38
N LYS A 233 8.70 -11.57 24.74
CA LYS A 233 8.97 -10.24 25.32
C LYS A 233 8.79 -9.07 24.36
N ALA A 234 8.64 -9.34 23.06
CA ALA A 234 8.35 -8.33 22.03
C ALA A 234 6.86 -8.11 21.76
N ILE A 235 5.97 -8.92 22.38
CA ILE A 235 4.51 -8.81 22.15
C ILE A 235 4.01 -7.38 22.43
N GLY A 236 4.53 -6.70 23.44
CA GLY A 236 4.17 -5.31 23.75
C GLY A 236 4.52 -4.32 22.60
N ALA A 237 5.70 -4.48 21.98
CA ALA A 237 6.10 -3.68 20.83
C ALA A 237 5.22 -3.98 19.60
N LEU A 238 4.91 -5.26 19.37
CA LEU A 238 3.99 -5.68 18.31
C LEU A 238 2.60 -5.06 18.50
N MET A 239 2.07 -5.09 19.71
CA MET A 239 0.75 -4.51 20.00
C MET A 239 0.71 -3.01 19.78
N ASN A 240 1.78 -2.29 20.20
CA ASN A 240 1.90 -0.87 19.95
C ASN A 240 1.94 -0.56 18.44
N TYR A 241 2.72 -1.33 17.68
CA TYR A 241 2.75 -1.24 16.22
C TYR A 241 1.37 -1.41 15.59
N LEU A 242 0.60 -2.44 16.00
CA LEU A 242 -0.74 -2.70 15.46
C LEU A 242 -1.74 -1.58 15.80
N ARG A 243 -1.71 -1.04 17.02
CA ARG A 243 -2.55 0.10 17.42
C ARG A 243 -2.22 1.36 16.62
N ASN A 244 -0.96 1.65 16.44
CA ASN A 244 -0.51 2.81 15.67
C ASN A 244 -0.86 2.69 14.19
N ARG A 245 -0.73 1.48 13.62
CA ARG A 245 -1.18 1.21 12.25
C ARG A 245 -2.68 1.51 12.09
N ILE A 246 -3.52 1.01 12.99
CA ILE A 246 -4.97 1.28 12.98
C ILE A 246 -5.24 2.78 13.10
N ALA A 247 -4.57 3.46 14.02
CA ALA A 247 -4.74 4.90 14.22
C ALA A 247 -4.38 5.70 12.96
N MET A 248 -3.28 5.35 12.26
CA MET A 248 -2.93 5.97 10.98
C MET A 248 -3.98 5.71 9.90
N PHE A 249 -4.51 4.49 9.82
CA PHE A 249 -5.59 4.19 8.88
C PHE A 249 -6.84 5.03 9.15
N GLU A 250 -7.31 5.05 10.40
CA GLU A 250 -8.53 5.77 10.78
C GLU A 250 -8.44 7.29 10.60
N ASN A 251 -7.28 7.86 10.92
CA ASN A 251 -7.14 9.31 10.98
C ASN A 251 -6.49 9.92 9.75
N VAL A 252 -5.64 9.16 9.03
CA VAL A 252 -4.87 9.70 7.90
C VAL A 252 -5.30 9.07 6.57
N TYR A 253 -5.13 7.73 6.42
CA TYR A 253 -5.24 7.10 5.09
C TYR A 253 -6.66 7.09 4.54
N ILE A 254 -7.67 6.93 5.41
CA ILE A 254 -9.08 6.96 5.00
C ILE A 254 -9.79 8.26 5.39
N HIS A 255 -9.04 9.36 5.55
CA HIS A 255 -9.66 10.65 5.86
C HIS A 255 -10.69 11.04 4.77
N PRO A 256 -11.92 11.45 5.14
CA PRO A 256 -13.01 11.63 4.17
C PRO A 256 -12.71 12.64 3.07
N VAL A 257 -11.98 13.72 3.38
CA VAL A 257 -11.59 14.70 2.36
C VAL A 257 -10.51 14.15 1.43
N SER A 258 -9.54 13.39 1.96
CA SER A 258 -8.54 12.72 1.12
C SER A 258 -9.19 11.74 0.15
N ALA A 259 -10.20 10.99 0.60
CA ALA A 259 -10.96 10.07 -0.23
C ALA A 259 -11.67 10.78 -1.40
N VAL A 260 -12.23 11.98 -1.17
CA VAL A 260 -12.82 12.79 -2.26
C VAL A 260 -11.78 13.15 -3.31
N TYR A 261 -10.59 13.58 -2.91
CA TYR A 261 -9.55 13.94 -3.87
C TYR A 261 -9.00 12.70 -4.60
N SER A 262 -8.86 11.56 -3.93
CA SER A 262 -8.49 10.29 -4.58
C SER A 262 -9.52 9.87 -5.63
N HIS A 263 -10.81 9.98 -5.31
CA HIS A 263 -11.88 9.75 -6.29
C HIS A 263 -11.82 10.74 -7.46
N THR A 264 -11.59 12.02 -7.19
CA THR A 264 -11.48 13.05 -8.24
C THR A 264 -10.35 12.75 -9.21
N VAL A 265 -9.15 12.39 -8.74
CA VAL A 265 -8.03 12.07 -9.65
C VAL A 265 -8.24 10.75 -10.38
N ALA A 266 -8.96 9.77 -9.79
CA ALA A 266 -9.37 8.58 -10.50
C ALA A 266 -10.29 8.90 -11.68
N LEU A 267 -11.25 9.81 -11.52
CA LEU A 267 -12.11 10.29 -12.61
C LEU A 267 -11.32 11.05 -13.67
N ILE A 268 -10.37 11.91 -13.28
CA ILE A 268 -9.47 12.59 -14.22
C ILE A 268 -8.71 11.56 -15.07
N MET A 269 -8.11 10.55 -14.45
CA MET A 269 -7.34 9.53 -15.17
C MET A 269 -8.21 8.67 -16.08
N LYS A 270 -9.41 8.30 -15.67
CA LYS A 270 -10.39 7.62 -16.54
C LYS A 270 -10.70 8.45 -17.78
N ARG A 271 -10.93 9.75 -17.59
CA ARG A 271 -11.26 10.65 -18.71
C ARG A 271 -10.08 10.87 -19.65
N ILE A 272 -8.84 10.94 -19.13
CA ILE A 272 -7.63 10.96 -19.95
C ILE A 272 -7.51 9.67 -20.77
N GLU A 273 -7.77 8.53 -20.16
CA GLU A 273 -7.73 7.24 -20.83
C GLU A 273 -8.76 7.14 -21.97
N GLU A 274 -9.99 7.62 -21.75
CA GLU A 274 -11.02 7.69 -22.79
C GLU A 274 -10.60 8.49 -24.01
N TYR A 275 -9.91 9.61 -23.82
CA TYR A 275 -9.46 10.47 -24.93
C TYR A 275 -8.19 9.99 -25.63
N SER A 276 -7.24 9.44 -24.90
CA SER A 276 -5.87 9.26 -25.39
C SER A 276 -5.35 7.83 -25.34
N GLN A 277 -6.01 6.94 -24.57
CA GLN A 277 -5.52 5.59 -24.28
C GLN A 277 -4.07 5.58 -23.72
N LYS A 278 -3.65 6.67 -23.08
CA LYS A 278 -2.27 6.89 -22.63
C LYS A 278 -1.80 5.81 -21.67
N TYR A 279 -2.61 5.51 -20.66
CA TYR A 279 -2.24 4.60 -19.59
C TYR A 279 -2.23 3.14 -20.05
N SER A 280 -3.29 2.70 -20.75
CA SER A 280 -3.36 1.35 -21.29
C SER A 280 -2.27 1.07 -22.33
N SER A 281 -1.92 2.06 -23.15
CA SER A 281 -0.83 1.95 -24.12
C SER A 281 0.52 1.82 -23.42
N ALA A 282 0.79 2.64 -22.40
CA ALA A 282 2.03 2.58 -21.62
C ALA A 282 2.18 1.24 -20.89
N ILE A 283 1.10 0.69 -20.31
CA ILE A 283 1.10 -0.63 -19.66
C ILE A 283 1.35 -1.75 -20.67
N LYS A 284 0.72 -1.69 -21.86
CA LYS A 284 0.96 -2.67 -22.94
C LYS A 284 2.40 -2.60 -23.48
N SER A 285 2.98 -1.40 -23.58
CA SER A 285 4.39 -1.20 -23.95
C SER A 285 5.32 -1.80 -22.88
N LEU A 286 5.08 -1.51 -21.60
CA LEU A 286 5.85 -2.08 -20.49
C LEU A 286 5.83 -3.62 -20.51
N TYR A 287 4.67 -4.23 -20.72
CA TYR A 287 4.54 -5.69 -20.84
C TYR A 287 5.42 -6.27 -21.97
N LYS A 288 5.64 -5.51 -23.06
CA LYS A 288 6.51 -5.89 -24.19
C LYS A 288 7.99 -5.56 -23.97
N GLY A 289 8.34 -4.97 -22.82
CA GLY A 289 9.72 -4.58 -22.49
C GLY A 289 10.08 -3.14 -22.83
N GLU A 290 9.11 -2.31 -23.28
CA GLU A 290 9.32 -0.89 -23.57
C GLU A 290 8.94 -0.07 -22.32
N VAL A 291 9.91 0.26 -21.48
CA VAL A 291 9.65 0.89 -20.17
C VAL A 291 9.39 2.40 -20.25
N GLU A 292 9.94 3.11 -21.24
CA GLU A 292 9.93 4.57 -21.30
C GLU A 292 8.53 5.19 -21.23
N PRO A 293 7.49 4.70 -21.96
CA PRO A 293 6.15 5.29 -21.89
C PRO A 293 5.55 5.21 -20.47
N TYR A 294 5.87 4.16 -19.71
CA TYR A 294 5.40 4.04 -18.34
C TYR A 294 6.14 4.98 -17.38
N LEU A 295 7.43 5.21 -17.62
CA LEU A 295 8.23 6.12 -16.79
C LEU A 295 7.81 7.60 -16.91
N GLU A 296 7.06 7.96 -17.93
CA GLU A 296 6.48 9.30 -18.09
C GLU A 296 5.24 9.54 -17.23
N LEU A 297 4.66 8.47 -16.67
CA LEU A 297 3.44 8.55 -15.85
C LEU A 297 3.78 9.00 -14.43
N THR A 298 3.41 10.22 -14.09
CA THR A 298 3.61 10.85 -12.77
C THR A 298 2.35 11.59 -12.31
N ASP A 299 2.28 11.95 -11.03
CA ASP A 299 1.18 12.78 -10.51
C ASP A 299 1.02 14.10 -11.30
N TYR A 300 2.15 14.69 -11.65
CA TYR A 300 2.19 15.96 -12.39
C TYR A 300 1.75 15.79 -13.84
N SER A 301 2.17 14.71 -14.52
CA SER A 301 1.73 14.46 -15.90
C SER A 301 0.22 14.23 -15.96
N ALA A 302 -0.38 13.53 -15.01
CA ALA A 302 -1.82 13.30 -14.99
C ALA A 302 -2.63 14.61 -14.85
N ILE A 303 -2.22 15.53 -13.98
CA ILE A 303 -2.90 16.84 -13.85
C ILE A 303 -2.69 17.70 -15.11
N HIS A 304 -1.48 17.72 -15.65
CA HIS A 304 -1.17 18.48 -16.86
C HIS A 304 -1.95 17.97 -18.08
N ASP A 305 -1.96 16.66 -18.31
CA ASP A 305 -2.70 16.04 -19.42
C ASP A 305 -4.20 16.29 -19.29
N GLY A 306 -4.74 16.18 -18.06
CA GLY A 306 -6.13 16.51 -17.80
C GLY A 306 -6.50 17.94 -18.21
N LEU A 307 -5.64 18.94 -17.91
CA LEU A 307 -5.85 20.32 -18.33
C LEU A 307 -5.81 20.50 -19.84
N ILE A 308 -4.84 19.89 -20.51
CA ILE A 308 -4.69 19.98 -21.97
C ILE A 308 -5.91 19.37 -22.66
N LEU A 309 -6.24 18.11 -22.32
CA LEU A 309 -7.34 17.39 -22.94
C LEU A 309 -8.70 18.05 -22.67
N ALA A 310 -8.89 18.61 -21.48
CA ALA A 310 -10.10 19.37 -21.17
C ALA A 310 -10.28 20.57 -22.10
N ARG A 311 -9.20 21.30 -22.41
CA ARG A 311 -9.22 22.47 -23.32
C ARG A 311 -9.40 22.06 -24.77
N GLU A 312 -8.66 21.08 -25.24
CA GLU A 312 -8.69 20.61 -26.63
C GLU A 312 -10.06 20.02 -27.01
N ASN A 313 -10.73 19.35 -26.06
CA ASN A 313 -12.02 18.72 -26.29
C ASN A 313 -13.21 19.58 -25.79
N ASN A 314 -12.99 20.79 -25.28
CA ASN A 314 -14.01 21.64 -24.65
C ASN A 314 -14.77 20.90 -23.50
N ASP A 315 -14.11 20.00 -22.79
CA ASP A 315 -14.69 19.21 -21.72
C ASP A 315 -14.72 19.99 -20.41
N GLN A 316 -15.85 20.66 -20.13
CA GLN A 316 -16.05 21.46 -18.92
C GLN A 316 -16.06 20.58 -17.65
N TRP A 317 -16.47 19.33 -17.77
CA TRP A 317 -16.45 18.38 -16.64
C TRP A 317 -15.02 18.04 -16.23
N LEU A 318 -14.19 17.59 -17.18
CA LEU A 318 -12.78 17.33 -16.92
C LEU A 318 -12.04 18.57 -16.41
N TYR A 319 -12.33 19.75 -17.01
CA TYR A 319 -11.78 21.01 -16.51
C TYR A 319 -12.15 21.26 -15.05
N GLY A 320 -13.43 21.07 -14.69
CA GLY A 320 -13.93 21.23 -13.33
C GLY A 320 -13.28 20.27 -12.33
N LEU A 321 -13.05 19.02 -12.72
CA LEU A 321 -12.34 18.03 -11.90
C LEU A 321 -10.91 18.50 -11.60
N VAL A 322 -10.17 18.91 -12.64
CA VAL A 322 -8.77 19.37 -12.48
C VAL A 322 -8.70 20.67 -11.68
N ASP A 323 -9.58 21.65 -11.96
CA ASP A 323 -9.65 22.90 -11.21
C ASP A 323 -9.97 22.65 -9.73
N SER A 324 -10.82 21.67 -9.43
CA SER A 324 -11.17 21.33 -8.05
C SER A 324 -9.96 20.86 -7.23
N VAL A 325 -9.03 20.16 -7.86
CA VAL A 325 -7.75 19.77 -7.26
C VAL A 325 -6.84 20.98 -7.11
N LEU A 326 -6.61 21.73 -8.21
CA LEU A 326 -5.69 22.86 -8.22
C LEU A 326 -6.11 24.01 -7.29
N SER A 327 -7.41 24.28 -7.19
CA SER A 327 -7.98 25.33 -6.33
C SER A 327 -8.33 24.86 -4.92
N ARG A 328 -8.13 23.56 -4.61
CA ARG A 328 -8.54 22.92 -3.36
C ARG A 328 -10.04 23.13 -3.05
N LYS A 329 -10.89 22.94 -4.06
CA LYS A 329 -12.35 23.07 -3.96
C LYS A 329 -13.02 21.74 -4.30
N PRO A 330 -13.10 20.78 -3.35
CA PRO A 330 -13.66 19.46 -3.64
C PRO A 330 -15.09 19.57 -4.15
N LEU A 331 -15.42 18.78 -5.18
CA LEU A 331 -16.76 18.78 -5.78
C LEU A 331 -17.78 18.03 -4.92
N TRP A 332 -17.31 17.04 -4.14
CA TRP A 332 -18.16 16.25 -3.25
C TRP A 332 -17.91 16.60 -1.78
N LYS A 333 -18.89 16.29 -0.94
CA LYS A 333 -18.85 16.40 0.50
C LYS A 333 -19.39 15.12 1.13
N LEU A 334 -18.77 14.69 2.23
CA LEU A 334 -19.30 13.61 3.06
C LEU A 334 -20.68 14.02 3.58
N LEU A 335 -21.67 13.17 3.32
CA LEU A 335 -23.05 13.31 3.78
C LEU A 335 -23.29 12.43 5.01
N TYR A 336 -22.96 11.13 4.89
CA TYR A 336 -23.22 10.13 5.91
C TYR A 336 -22.03 9.19 6.08
N GLU A 337 -21.75 8.80 7.32
CA GLU A 337 -20.72 7.82 7.67
C GLU A 337 -21.30 6.79 8.65
N GLU A 338 -21.14 5.51 8.33
CA GLU A 338 -21.43 4.40 9.22
C GLU A 338 -20.16 3.62 9.54
N LYS A 339 -19.94 3.37 10.85
CA LYS A 339 -18.81 2.60 11.35
C LYS A 339 -19.28 1.24 11.81
N ILE A 340 -19.03 0.24 11.01
CA ILE A 340 -19.40 -1.13 11.32
C ILE A 340 -18.22 -1.81 12.01
N THR A 341 -18.42 -2.25 13.23
CA THR A 341 -17.41 -2.97 14.01
C THR A 341 -17.62 -4.47 13.84
N VAL A 342 -16.57 -5.18 13.43
CA VAL A 342 -16.60 -6.62 13.16
C VAL A 342 -15.60 -7.33 14.05
N ASN A 343 -15.99 -8.47 14.61
CA ASN A 343 -15.09 -9.30 15.41
C ASN A 343 -14.04 -9.96 14.50
N ALA A 344 -12.81 -10.05 14.98
CA ALA A 344 -11.71 -10.69 14.27
C ALA A 344 -12.03 -12.14 13.86
N ARG A 345 -12.81 -12.89 14.67
CA ARG A 345 -13.23 -14.25 14.35
C ARG A 345 -14.20 -14.33 13.19
N GLU A 346 -15.10 -13.37 13.06
CA GLU A 346 -16.05 -13.31 11.94
C GLU A 346 -15.34 -13.13 10.59
N LEU A 347 -14.15 -12.54 10.61
CA LEU A 347 -13.32 -12.34 9.42
C LEU A 347 -12.28 -13.46 9.19
N SER A 348 -12.06 -14.34 10.19
CA SER A 348 -10.99 -15.35 10.12
C SER A 348 -11.15 -16.42 9.03
N GLY A 349 -12.37 -16.58 8.49
CA GLY A 349 -12.66 -17.46 7.34
C GLY A 349 -12.62 -16.77 5.97
N LEU A 350 -12.42 -15.45 5.93
CA LEU A 350 -12.51 -14.68 4.69
C LEU A 350 -11.12 -14.36 4.13
N THR A 351 -10.85 -14.83 2.93
CA THR A 351 -9.65 -14.41 2.19
C THR A 351 -9.75 -12.94 1.79
N GLY A 352 -8.61 -12.28 1.57
CA GLY A 352 -8.60 -10.89 1.08
C GLY A 352 -9.43 -10.69 -0.19
N ALA A 353 -9.40 -11.67 -1.10
CA ALA A 353 -10.20 -11.64 -2.35
C ALA A 353 -11.72 -11.72 -2.09
N LEU A 354 -12.16 -12.56 -1.14
CA LEU A 354 -13.57 -12.65 -0.75
C LEU A 354 -14.07 -11.35 -0.10
N LEU A 355 -13.25 -10.75 0.77
CA LEU A 355 -13.57 -9.46 1.38
C LEU A 355 -13.66 -8.34 0.36
N LEU A 356 -12.76 -8.31 -0.62
CA LEU A 356 -12.79 -7.34 -1.71
C LEU A 356 -14.06 -7.51 -2.56
N LYS A 357 -14.35 -8.74 -3.00
CA LYS A 357 -15.56 -9.04 -3.77
C LYS A 357 -16.85 -8.66 -3.04
N TRP A 358 -16.91 -8.99 -1.75
CA TRP A 358 -18.04 -8.61 -0.89
C TRP A 358 -18.17 -7.08 -0.78
N SER A 359 -17.07 -6.37 -0.54
CA SER A 359 -17.10 -4.91 -0.42
C SER A 359 -17.52 -4.22 -1.71
N MET A 360 -17.09 -4.73 -2.86
CA MET A 360 -17.53 -4.22 -4.17
C MET A 360 -19.03 -4.46 -4.38
N SER A 361 -19.51 -5.66 -4.12
CA SER A 361 -20.94 -5.99 -4.27
C SER A 361 -21.84 -5.18 -3.33
N LEU A 362 -21.40 -4.96 -2.09
CA LEU A 362 -22.14 -4.12 -1.13
C LEU A 362 -22.19 -2.67 -1.60
N ARG A 363 -21.05 -2.12 -2.04
CA ARG A 363 -20.97 -0.75 -2.58
C ARG A 363 -21.90 -0.57 -3.77
N GLU A 364 -21.82 -1.47 -4.75
CA GLU A 364 -22.66 -1.43 -5.97
C GLU A 364 -24.16 -1.53 -5.64
N GLY A 365 -24.54 -2.39 -4.70
CA GLY A 365 -25.92 -2.52 -4.23
C GLY A 365 -26.43 -1.21 -3.63
N ILE A 366 -25.65 -0.60 -2.72
CA ILE A 366 -26.01 0.69 -2.09
C ILE A 366 -26.08 1.82 -3.13
N GLU A 367 -25.12 1.89 -4.06
CA GLU A 367 -25.14 2.91 -5.13
C GLU A 367 -26.37 2.79 -6.02
N LYS A 368 -26.76 1.56 -6.39
CA LYS A 368 -27.94 1.29 -7.19
C LYS A 368 -29.22 1.72 -6.48
N ASP A 369 -29.39 1.29 -5.23
CA ASP A 369 -30.61 1.60 -4.45
C ASP A 369 -30.71 3.10 -4.17
N LEU A 370 -29.57 3.78 -3.90
CA LEU A 370 -29.57 5.23 -3.77
C LEU A 370 -30.02 5.94 -5.04
N LYS A 371 -29.52 5.53 -6.21
CA LYS A 371 -29.91 6.09 -7.51
C LYS A 371 -31.40 5.93 -7.77
N GLU A 372 -31.95 4.74 -7.53
CA GLU A 372 -33.37 4.44 -7.72
C GLU A 372 -34.25 5.29 -6.81
N ARG A 373 -33.92 5.41 -5.52
CA ARG A 373 -34.72 6.20 -4.56
C ARG A 373 -34.58 7.72 -4.76
N VAL A 374 -33.40 8.18 -5.16
CA VAL A 374 -33.16 9.61 -5.46
C VAL A 374 -34.02 10.08 -6.65
N GLU A 375 -34.33 9.21 -7.62
CA GLU A 375 -35.06 9.55 -8.83
C GLU A 375 -36.46 10.10 -8.55
N ASP A 376 -37.11 9.63 -7.48
CA ASP A 376 -38.46 10.07 -7.08
C ASP A 376 -38.48 11.25 -6.11
N THR A 377 -37.35 11.97 -5.96
CA THR A 377 -37.21 13.07 -5.00
C THR A 377 -36.80 14.39 -5.66
N ILE A 378 -36.71 15.44 -4.83
CA ILE A 378 -36.14 16.75 -5.23
C ILE A 378 -34.67 16.67 -5.64
N LEU A 379 -34.02 15.52 -5.49
CA LEU A 379 -32.61 15.24 -5.81
C LEU A 379 -32.44 14.52 -7.15
N SER A 380 -33.51 14.26 -7.91
CA SER A 380 -33.47 13.45 -9.14
C SER A 380 -32.42 13.92 -10.17
N SER A 381 -32.19 15.23 -10.26
CA SER A 381 -31.15 15.79 -11.14
C SER A 381 -29.69 15.46 -10.71
N TYR A 382 -29.50 14.89 -9.54
CA TYR A 382 -28.20 14.53 -8.97
C TYR A 382 -28.02 13.02 -8.82
N LYS A 383 -28.92 12.20 -9.35
CA LYS A 383 -28.93 10.74 -9.13
C LYS A 383 -27.61 10.03 -9.44
N ASP A 384 -26.86 10.51 -10.43
CA ASP A 384 -25.59 9.95 -10.84
C ASP A 384 -24.36 10.56 -10.13
N ASP A 385 -24.58 11.56 -9.30
CA ASP A 385 -23.51 12.31 -8.62
C ASP A 385 -23.28 11.81 -7.18
N PHE A 386 -24.09 10.87 -6.69
CA PHE A 386 -23.84 10.21 -5.41
C PHE A 386 -22.70 9.20 -5.55
N TRP A 387 -21.80 9.20 -4.60
CA TRP A 387 -20.69 8.27 -4.56
C TRP A 387 -20.62 7.56 -3.22
N VAL A 388 -20.47 6.25 -3.25
CA VAL A 388 -20.32 5.40 -2.07
C VAL A 388 -18.88 4.93 -1.94
N SER A 389 -18.28 5.13 -0.77
CA SER A 389 -16.96 4.61 -0.43
C SER A 389 -17.09 3.59 0.69
N LEU A 390 -16.47 2.46 0.51
CA LEU A 390 -16.38 1.42 1.51
C LEU A 390 -14.90 1.09 1.76
N SER A 391 -14.44 1.36 2.97
CA SER A 391 -13.06 1.13 3.37
C SER A 391 -13.02 0.12 4.52
N THR A 392 -12.28 -0.96 4.36
CA THR A 392 -12.06 -1.95 5.40
C THR A 392 -10.75 -1.66 6.12
N LEU A 393 -10.82 -1.41 7.43
CA LEU A 393 -9.64 -1.27 8.27
C LEU A 393 -9.11 -2.66 8.62
N LYS A 394 -8.08 -3.09 7.91
CA LYS A 394 -7.34 -4.31 8.25
C LYS A 394 -6.24 -3.95 9.25
N PRO A 395 -6.31 -4.39 10.50
CA PRO A 395 -5.29 -4.06 11.51
C PRO A 395 -3.92 -4.68 11.20
N THR A 396 -3.88 -5.70 10.35
CA THR A 396 -2.63 -6.39 9.98
C THR A 396 -2.50 -6.56 8.48
N PRO A 397 -1.26 -6.57 7.94
CA PRO A 397 -1.00 -7.14 6.64
C PRO A 397 -1.47 -8.62 6.61
N PRO A 398 -1.76 -9.19 5.46
CA PRO A 398 -2.00 -10.61 5.37
C PRO A 398 -0.73 -11.37 5.83
N VAL A 399 -0.86 -12.17 6.89
CA VAL A 399 0.22 -13.05 7.34
C VAL A 399 0.04 -14.37 6.61
N PRO A 400 1.04 -14.83 5.83
CA PRO A 400 0.91 -16.04 5.02
C PRO A 400 0.51 -17.29 5.82
N SER A 401 0.97 -17.40 7.08
CA SER A 401 0.67 -18.53 7.97
C SER A 401 -0.62 -18.36 8.78
N GLY A 402 -1.25 -17.18 8.78
CA GLY A 402 -2.40 -16.86 9.63
C GLY A 402 -2.10 -16.79 11.14
N PHE A 403 -0.85 -17.04 11.56
CA PHE A 403 -0.40 -16.97 12.95
C PHE A 403 1.02 -16.44 13.05
N ILE A 404 1.40 -16.01 14.24
CA ILE A 404 2.76 -15.65 14.62
C ILE A 404 3.33 -16.80 15.44
N GLN A 405 4.48 -17.33 15.05
CA GLN A 405 5.22 -18.26 15.89
C GLN A 405 5.91 -17.46 17.00
N LEU A 406 5.61 -17.77 18.25
CA LEU A 406 6.32 -17.20 19.41
C LEU A 406 7.46 -18.12 19.84
N CYS A 407 8.53 -17.49 20.35
CA CYS A 407 9.71 -18.19 20.81
C CYS A 407 10.30 -17.60 22.09
N ARG A 408 11.27 -18.29 22.67
CA ARG A 408 12.14 -17.83 23.76
C ARG A 408 13.59 -18.16 23.44
N ALA A 409 14.49 -17.24 23.73
CA ALA A 409 15.91 -17.52 23.76
C ALA A 409 16.27 -18.20 25.11
N VAL A 410 16.82 -19.40 25.05
CA VAL A 410 17.22 -20.18 26.22
C VAL A 410 18.64 -20.69 25.99
N ASN A 411 19.60 -20.28 26.82
CA ASN A 411 21.00 -20.69 26.71
C ASN A 411 21.61 -20.54 25.30
N GLY A 412 21.30 -19.43 24.64
CA GLY A 412 21.81 -19.14 23.28
C GLY A 412 21.08 -19.88 22.13
N SER A 413 20.03 -20.66 22.45
CA SER A 413 19.23 -21.35 21.44
C SER A 413 17.82 -20.76 21.39
N ILE A 414 17.24 -20.64 20.21
CA ILE A 414 15.85 -20.23 20.01
C ILE A 414 14.96 -21.47 20.10
N ARG A 415 13.91 -21.40 20.88
CA ARG A 415 12.92 -22.50 21.02
C ARG A 415 11.51 -21.92 20.82
N ASN A 416 10.78 -22.50 19.89
CA ASN A 416 9.37 -22.19 19.70
C ASN A 416 8.57 -22.55 20.95
N THR A 417 7.64 -21.68 21.35
CA THR A 417 6.79 -21.85 22.54
C THR A 417 5.35 -22.09 22.16
N ARG A 418 4.74 -21.18 21.43
CA ARG A 418 3.33 -21.30 21.00
C ARG A 418 3.06 -20.52 19.72
N LYS A 419 2.01 -20.92 19.03
CA LYS A 419 1.40 -20.13 17.94
C LYS A 419 0.40 -19.15 18.52
N LEU A 420 0.39 -17.93 18.02
CA LEU A 420 -0.56 -16.89 18.36
C LEU A 420 -1.27 -16.47 17.09
N THR A 421 -2.56 -16.71 16.99
CA THR A 421 -3.32 -16.24 15.84
C THR A 421 -3.56 -14.74 15.93
N ILE A 422 -3.64 -14.09 14.79
CA ILE A 422 -3.91 -12.65 14.74
C ILE A 422 -5.25 -12.30 15.39
N PRO A 423 -6.36 -13.03 15.13
CA PRO A 423 -7.62 -12.82 15.85
C PRO A 423 -7.50 -12.90 17.37
N GLU A 424 -6.79 -13.92 17.91
CA GLU A 424 -6.59 -14.04 19.36
C GLU A 424 -5.80 -12.87 19.94
N LEU A 425 -4.78 -12.38 19.20
CA LEU A 425 -3.99 -11.24 19.61
C LEU A 425 -4.84 -9.97 19.68
N LEU A 426 -5.63 -9.71 18.64
CA LEU A 426 -6.48 -8.52 18.53
C LEU A 426 -7.61 -8.53 19.58
N GLU A 427 -8.27 -9.68 19.78
CA GLU A 427 -9.35 -9.82 20.77
C GLU A 427 -8.86 -9.58 22.21
N LYS A 428 -7.72 -10.14 22.60
CA LYS A 428 -7.14 -9.93 23.93
C LYS A 428 -6.90 -8.46 24.25
N GLU A 429 -6.64 -7.67 23.22
CA GLU A 429 -6.33 -6.24 23.33
C GLU A 429 -7.55 -5.35 23.04
N GLY A 430 -8.73 -5.95 22.82
CA GLY A 430 -9.93 -5.20 22.47
C GLY A 430 -9.87 -4.48 21.13
N ILE A 431 -9.00 -4.94 20.23
CA ILE A 431 -8.87 -4.37 18.90
C ILE A 431 -9.88 -5.03 17.96
N MET A 432 -10.77 -4.22 17.41
CA MET A 432 -11.82 -4.66 16.49
C MET A 432 -11.51 -4.21 15.06
N PHE A 433 -11.94 -5.02 14.10
CA PHE A 433 -11.97 -4.57 12.70
C PHE A 433 -13.07 -3.54 12.52
N LYS A 434 -12.81 -2.54 11.70
CA LYS A 434 -13.79 -1.52 11.37
C LYS A 434 -13.97 -1.45 9.87
N ILE A 435 -15.21 -1.37 9.45
CA ILE A 435 -15.61 -1.10 8.08
C ILE A 435 -16.21 0.29 8.09
N MET A 436 -15.66 1.17 7.26
CA MET A 436 -16.12 2.54 7.11
C MET A 436 -16.94 2.63 5.83
N LEU A 437 -18.24 2.79 5.97
CA LEU A 437 -19.15 3.02 4.86
C LEU A 437 -19.48 4.51 4.80
N ARG A 438 -19.28 5.15 3.66
CA ARG A 438 -19.47 6.59 3.48
C ARG A 438 -20.25 6.89 2.21
N ILE A 439 -21.18 7.82 2.32
CA ILE A 439 -21.93 8.37 1.20
C ILE A 439 -21.51 9.82 1.02
N TYR A 440 -21.15 10.15 -0.21
CA TYR A 440 -20.76 11.49 -0.62
C TYR A 440 -21.77 12.04 -1.61
N VAL A 441 -22.02 13.33 -1.51
CA VAL A 441 -22.93 14.08 -2.38
C VAL A 441 -22.25 15.28 -3.01
N PRO A 442 -22.74 15.77 -4.15
CA PRO A 442 -22.31 17.06 -4.68
C PRO A 442 -22.36 18.15 -3.62
N ARG A 443 -21.32 18.97 -3.58
CA ARG A 443 -21.19 20.04 -2.57
C ARG A 443 -22.37 21.01 -2.60
N GLU A 444 -23.06 21.13 -3.73
CA GLU A 444 -24.24 21.95 -3.89
C GLU A 444 -25.42 21.47 -3.06
N ILE A 445 -25.68 20.16 -3.01
CA ILE A 445 -26.74 19.57 -2.16
C ILE A 445 -26.52 19.96 -0.70
N ALA A 446 -25.29 19.90 -0.23
CA ALA A 446 -24.95 20.20 1.17
C ALA A 446 -25.15 21.69 1.56
N LYS A 447 -25.39 22.60 0.60
CA LYS A 447 -25.68 24.03 0.86
C LYS A 447 -27.14 24.28 1.18
N TYR A 448 -28.06 23.43 0.74
CA TYR A 448 -29.49 23.56 0.90
C TYR A 448 -30.01 22.62 1.96
N ALA A 449 -30.59 23.15 3.05
CA ALA A 449 -30.99 22.35 4.22
C ALA A 449 -32.04 21.28 3.88
N ASP A 450 -33.01 21.61 3.04
CA ASP A 450 -34.05 20.69 2.57
C ASP A 450 -33.48 19.55 1.74
N LYS A 451 -32.62 19.83 0.77
CA LYS A 451 -31.94 18.82 -0.04
C LYS A 451 -31.03 17.93 0.79
N LYS A 452 -30.28 18.53 1.73
CA LYS A 452 -29.39 17.82 2.62
C LYS A 452 -30.15 16.85 3.52
N GLN A 453 -31.27 17.29 4.10
CA GLN A 453 -32.11 16.44 4.96
C GLN A 453 -32.64 15.24 4.20
N VAL A 454 -33.22 15.42 3.00
CA VAL A 454 -33.72 14.32 2.16
C VAL A 454 -32.59 13.36 1.82
N ALA A 455 -31.41 13.86 1.45
CA ALA A 455 -30.27 13.01 1.15
C ALA A 455 -29.78 12.19 2.37
N GLU A 456 -29.75 12.79 3.58
CA GLU A 456 -29.36 12.10 4.82
C GLU A 456 -30.36 11.01 5.21
N GLU A 457 -31.67 11.27 5.07
CA GLU A 457 -32.72 10.28 5.34
C GLU A 457 -32.61 9.07 4.39
N LEU A 458 -32.50 9.33 3.08
CA LEU A 458 -32.32 8.27 2.08
C LEU A 458 -31.03 7.46 2.32
N ALA A 459 -29.92 8.13 2.58
CA ALA A 459 -28.65 7.48 2.86
C ALA A 459 -28.75 6.53 4.06
N LYS A 460 -29.41 6.99 5.12
CA LYS A 460 -29.62 6.20 6.34
C LYS A 460 -30.52 5.00 6.11
N GLU A 461 -31.62 5.15 5.39
CA GLU A 461 -32.54 4.08 5.07
C GLU A 461 -31.86 2.98 4.24
N VAL A 462 -31.20 3.37 3.14
CA VAL A 462 -30.51 2.44 2.27
C VAL A 462 -29.41 1.67 3.02
N ILE A 463 -28.63 2.34 3.83
CA ILE A 463 -27.56 1.69 4.63
C ILE A 463 -28.17 0.69 5.61
N ILE A 464 -29.21 1.06 6.35
CA ILE A 464 -29.86 0.18 7.31
C ILE A 464 -30.38 -1.09 6.62
N GLU A 465 -30.99 -0.98 5.46
CA GLU A 465 -31.51 -2.12 4.70
C GLU A 465 -30.41 -3.07 4.23
N HIS A 466 -29.27 -2.55 3.79
CA HIS A 466 -28.13 -3.35 3.35
C HIS A 466 -27.33 -4.02 4.48
N ILE A 467 -27.34 -3.43 5.68
CA ILE A 467 -26.53 -3.91 6.81
C ILE A 467 -27.32 -4.82 7.77
N THR A 468 -28.62 -4.57 7.96
CA THR A 468 -29.37 -5.12 9.11
C THR A 468 -30.00 -6.53 8.92
N PRO A 469 -30.43 -7.04 7.74
CA PRO A 469 -31.32 -8.20 7.70
C PRO A 469 -30.69 -9.58 7.75
N LYS A 470 -29.40 -9.79 7.52
CA LYS A 470 -28.87 -11.16 7.27
C LYS A 470 -27.49 -11.49 7.86
N GLY A 471 -27.02 -10.71 8.80
CA GLY A 471 -25.60 -10.80 9.19
C GLY A 471 -24.70 -10.26 8.07
N LEU A 472 -23.70 -9.47 8.42
CA LEU A 472 -22.88 -8.69 7.49
C LEU A 472 -22.25 -9.54 6.33
N PHE A 473 -22.11 -10.84 6.54
CA PHE A 473 -21.44 -11.79 5.63
C PHE A 473 -22.31 -12.94 5.13
N SER A 474 -23.64 -12.92 5.34
CA SER A 474 -24.53 -14.05 5.02
C SER A 474 -24.74 -14.34 3.54
N GLY A 475 -24.18 -13.53 2.64
CA GLY A 475 -24.21 -13.76 1.18
C GLY A 475 -22.92 -14.34 0.62
N ILE A 476 -21.91 -14.61 1.45
CA ILE A 476 -20.67 -15.23 1.02
C ILE A 476 -20.83 -16.75 1.14
N THR A 477 -21.26 -17.39 0.07
CA THR A 477 -21.15 -18.86 -0.08
C THR A 477 -19.66 -19.23 -0.10
N MET A 478 -19.25 -20.05 0.87
CA MET A 478 -17.90 -20.66 0.92
C MET A 478 -17.63 -21.50 -0.32
#